data_ee7283faa1d13b302d8f2df332fb153c
#
_entry.id   ee7283faa1d13b302d8f2df332fb153c
#
_cell.length_a   1.000
_cell.length_b   1.000
_cell.length_c   1.000
_cell.angle_alpha   90.00
_cell.angle_beta   90.00
_cell.angle_gamma   90.00
#
_symmetry.space_group_name_H-M   'P 1'
#
loop_
_entity.id
_entity.type
_entity.pdbx_description
1 polymer ?
#
loop_
_entity_poly.entity_id
_entity_poly.type
_entity_poly.pdbx_seq_one_letter_code
_entity_poly.pdbx_strand_id
1 'polypeptide(L)'
;MVAGHLQEKKGFFYIVLNFVDSDGKRKRKWIATGLPVKGNKRKAEAMLVAERQKYQPAEYQRTADANMLFADYMLYWLRQIKSSVDITTYAGYKTNVEKRIVPFFRGRKVTLGGLRACDIQDFYTYCATELEISNNTIIKYHANISKALNDAVRLEKIPMTPLKRGMRPKQVEHIGKFYTLSEVEHLLSCVKGDGAEFPVLMAAFYGLRRSEIMGLKWDSIDFDANTITIAHVVVEVSIDGKDTIVAKDRPKNKKSYRTLPLVPEYRRLLLQMKKHQEEYRELCGNCYHESDYIYVNDLGEPIRPNYVSQHFKLLLKNNNLREITFHELRHTCASLLLKSGISMKDIQAWLGHSNYNTTANIYAHLESSSKEITGNAMQDNFTISANLAAREAAQA
;
A
#
# COMPACT_ATOMS: atom_id res chain seq x y z
N MET A 1 10.58 22.87 20.73
CA MET A 1 11.63 23.88 21.02
C MET A 1 11.19 25.22 20.44
N VAL A 2 11.12 26.27 21.27
CA VAL A 2 10.72 27.61 20.80
C VAL A 2 11.87 28.21 20.01
N ALA A 3 11.65 28.51 18.73
CA ALA A 3 12.62 29.19 17.91
C ALA A 3 12.56 30.71 18.16
N GLY A 4 13.69 31.37 18.28
CA GLY A 4 13.75 32.81 18.48
C GLY A 4 15.09 33.39 18.07
N HIS A 5 15.09 34.65 17.73
CA HIS A 5 16.29 35.40 17.36
C HIS A 5 16.18 36.83 17.84
N LEU A 6 17.31 37.53 17.91
CA LEU A 6 17.36 38.97 18.14
C LEU A 6 17.15 39.68 16.81
N GLN A 7 16.36 40.73 16.84
CA GLN A 7 16.21 41.67 15.73
C GLN A 7 16.47 43.11 16.18
N GLU A 8 17.18 43.87 15.36
CA GLU A 8 17.46 45.28 15.61
C GLU A 8 16.34 46.11 14.96
N LYS A 9 15.79 47.04 15.75
CA LYS A 9 14.80 47.98 15.27
C LYS A 9 14.93 49.30 16.01
N LYS A 10 15.02 50.42 15.27
CA LYS A 10 15.16 51.75 15.83
C LYS A 10 16.29 51.91 16.87
N GLY A 11 17.45 51.24 16.64
CA GLY A 11 18.61 51.29 17.54
C GLY A 11 18.50 50.45 18.81
N PHE A 12 17.48 49.62 18.97
CA PHE A 12 17.27 48.71 20.11
C PHE A 12 17.14 47.28 19.66
N PHE A 13 17.53 46.35 20.56
CA PHE A 13 17.26 44.92 20.37
C PHE A 13 15.83 44.57 20.71
N TYR A 14 15.24 43.71 19.86
CA TYR A 14 13.94 43.03 20.08
C TYR A 14 14.18 41.53 20.03
N ILE A 15 13.48 40.80 20.90
CA ILE A 15 13.39 39.35 20.88
C ILE A 15 12.18 38.97 20.00
N VAL A 16 12.41 38.15 18.99
CA VAL A 16 11.35 37.58 18.17
C VAL A 16 11.24 36.09 18.46
N LEU A 17 10.15 35.66 19.05
CA LEU A 17 9.84 34.26 19.35
C LEU A 17 8.84 33.72 18.36
N ASN A 18 9.13 32.56 17.80
CA ASN A 18 8.18 31.77 17.01
C ASN A 18 7.82 30.52 17.82
N PHE A 19 6.57 30.37 18.17
CA PHE A 19 6.07 29.25 18.94
C PHE A 19 4.70 28.79 18.40
N VAL A 20 4.28 27.61 18.83
CA VAL A 20 2.95 27.07 18.53
C VAL A 20 2.12 27.30 19.80
N ASP A 21 0.93 27.88 19.67
CA ASP A 21 0.01 28.06 20.77
C ASP A 21 -0.73 26.77 21.15
N SER A 22 -1.58 26.83 22.17
CA SER A 22 -2.43 25.73 22.65
C SER A 22 -3.32 25.13 21.55
N ASP A 23 -3.67 25.92 20.53
CA ASP A 23 -4.54 25.53 19.43
C ASP A 23 -3.78 24.98 18.21
N GLY A 24 -2.46 24.75 18.34
CA GLY A 24 -1.62 24.24 17.27
C GLY A 24 -1.23 25.28 16.21
N LYS A 25 -1.58 26.57 16.38
CA LYS A 25 -1.30 27.63 15.41
C LYS A 25 0.09 28.24 15.65
N ARG A 26 0.83 28.48 14.59
CA ARG A 26 2.10 29.18 14.65
C ARG A 26 1.86 30.65 14.97
N LYS A 27 2.44 31.13 16.07
CA LYS A 27 2.42 32.53 16.47
C LYS A 27 3.82 33.11 16.54
N ARG A 28 3.91 34.41 16.28
CA ARG A 28 5.13 35.19 16.42
C ARG A 28 4.90 36.29 17.45
N LYS A 29 5.77 36.38 18.46
CA LYS A 29 5.72 37.42 19.49
C LYS A 29 6.99 38.26 19.45
N TRP A 30 6.82 39.57 19.52
CA TRP A 30 7.90 40.53 19.62
C TRP A 30 7.95 41.04 21.04
N ILE A 31 9.15 41.04 21.63
CA ILE A 31 9.40 41.52 23.00
C ILE A 31 10.50 42.56 22.93
N ALA A 32 10.21 43.76 23.38
CA ALA A 32 11.20 44.84 23.48
C ALA A 32 12.16 44.52 24.63
N THR A 33 13.47 44.54 24.39
CA THR A 33 14.47 44.32 25.44
C THR A 33 14.81 45.59 26.20
N GLY A 34 14.50 46.78 25.62
CA GLY A 34 14.93 48.08 26.15
C GLY A 34 16.42 48.34 26.04
N LEU A 35 17.20 47.41 25.43
CA LEU A 35 18.63 47.52 25.33
C LEU A 35 19.04 48.15 23.99
N PRO A 36 19.83 49.27 24.02
CA PRO A 36 20.45 49.81 22.80
C PRO A 36 21.37 48.78 22.15
N VAL A 37 21.47 48.77 20.83
CA VAL A 37 22.27 47.80 20.07
C VAL A 37 23.76 47.89 20.42
N LYS A 38 24.26 49.10 20.58
CA LYS A 38 25.70 49.33 20.87
C LYS A 38 26.07 48.79 22.24
N GLY A 39 26.94 47.79 22.28
CA GLY A 39 27.54 47.23 23.49
C GLY A 39 26.66 46.25 24.31
N ASN A 40 25.40 46.01 23.91
CA ASN A 40 24.45 45.21 24.72
C ASN A 40 24.05 43.87 24.10
N LYS A 41 24.74 43.40 23.06
CA LYS A 41 24.39 42.13 22.36
C LYS A 41 24.37 40.94 23.33
N ARG A 42 25.37 40.80 24.17
CA ARG A 42 25.48 39.69 25.15
C ARG A 42 24.33 39.69 26.18
N LYS A 43 23.91 40.90 26.62
CA LYS A 43 22.75 41.02 27.53
C LYS A 43 21.47 40.67 26.83
N ALA A 44 21.28 41.12 25.57
CA ALA A 44 20.12 40.79 24.78
C ALA A 44 20.02 39.29 24.47
N GLU A 45 21.13 38.62 24.19
CA GLU A 45 21.20 37.16 24.03
C GLU A 45 20.80 36.40 25.31
N ALA A 46 21.27 36.86 26.47
CA ALA A 46 20.86 36.29 27.77
C ALA A 46 19.33 36.45 28.00
N MET A 47 18.77 37.61 27.66
CA MET A 47 17.33 37.84 27.73
C MET A 47 16.58 36.95 26.74
N LEU A 48 17.08 36.73 25.53
CA LEU A 48 16.51 35.81 24.56
C LEU A 48 16.42 34.37 25.12
N VAL A 49 17.49 33.90 25.77
CA VAL A 49 17.52 32.57 26.40
C VAL A 49 16.47 32.49 27.52
N ALA A 50 16.40 33.50 28.39
CA ALA A 50 15.42 33.54 29.48
C ALA A 50 13.98 33.58 28.97
N GLU A 51 13.71 34.40 27.93
CA GLU A 51 12.38 34.49 27.33
C GLU A 51 12.00 33.18 26.61
N ARG A 52 12.95 32.52 25.93
CA ARG A 52 12.68 31.20 25.36
C ARG A 52 12.24 30.17 26.39
N GLN A 53 12.84 30.19 27.59
CA GLN A 53 12.49 29.28 28.68
C GLN A 53 11.05 29.48 29.15
N LYS A 54 10.56 30.74 29.22
CA LYS A 54 9.17 31.05 29.62
C LYS A 54 8.13 30.52 28.61
N TYR A 55 8.51 30.40 27.35
CA TYR A 55 7.63 29.88 26.26
C TYR A 55 7.92 28.43 25.90
N GLN A 56 8.86 27.76 26.60
CA GLN A 56 8.91 26.31 26.54
C GLN A 56 7.61 25.80 27.19
N PRO A 57 6.95 24.78 26.59
CA PRO A 57 5.81 24.15 27.27
C PRO A 57 6.25 23.81 28.68
N ALA A 58 5.44 24.17 29.68
CA ALA A 58 5.66 23.73 31.05
C ALA A 58 6.01 22.23 31.01
N GLU A 59 7.01 21.84 31.79
CA GLU A 59 7.42 20.44 31.87
C GLU A 59 6.15 19.60 32.00
N TYR A 60 5.83 18.84 30.96
CA TYR A 60 4.58 18.09 30.89
C TYR A 60 4.54 17.21 32.13
N GLN A 61 3.64 17.50 33.05
CA GLN A 61 3.48 16.67 34.24
C GLN A 61 3.24 15.25 33.74
N ARG A 62 4.19 14.36 34.02
CA ARG A 62 4.15 12.96 33.60
C ARG A 62 2.85 12.38 34.13
N THR A 63 1.86 12.28 33.27
CA THR A 63 0.59 11.62 33.60
C THR A 63 0.88 10.16 33.89
N ALA A 64 0.00 9.49 34.63
CA ALA A 64 0.10 8.04 34.83
C ALA A 64 0.25 7.29 33.50
N ASP A 65 -0.36 7.81 32.43
CA ASP A 65 -0.26 7.30 31.07
C ASP A 65 1.17 7.39 30.46
N ALA A 66 1.90 8.49 30.75
CA ALA A 66 3.28 8.64 30.29
C ALA A 66 4.24 7.65 30.96
N ASN A 67 3.91 7.16 32.14
CA ASN A 67 4.66 6.14 32.88
C ASN A 67 4.33 4.69 32.42
N MET A 68 3.26 4.50 31.64
CA MET A 68 2.93 3.21 31.04
C MET A 68 4.07 2.73 30.14
N LEU A 69 4.38 1.43 30.14
CA LEU A 69 5.36 0.88 29.20
C LEU A 69 4.88 1.11 27.76
N PHE A 70 5.79 1.49 26.87
CA PHE A 70 5.44 1.69 25.46
C PHE A 70 4.85 0.44 24.81
N ALA A 71 5.34 -0.74 25.18
CA ALA A 71 4.77 -2.02 24.75
C ALA A 71 3.29 -2.17 25.15
N ASP A 72 2.94 -1.79 26.40
CA ASP A 72 1.55 -1.87 26.87
C ASP A 72 0.68 -0.78 26.24
N TYR A 73 1.25 0.40 25.98
CA TYR A 73 0.57 1.45 25.20
C TYR A 73 0.24 0.98 23.78
N MET A 74 1.16 0.29 23.09
CA MET A 74 0.90 -0.26 21.75
C MET A 74 -0.26 -1.26 21.74
N LEU A 75 -0.38 -2.11 22.78
CA LEU A 75 -1.51 -3.03 22.94
C LEU A 75 -2.82 -2.28 23.28
N TYR A 76 -2.74 -1.26 24.12
CA TYR A 76 -3.87 -0.39 24.42
C TYR A 76 -4.35 0.32 23.15
N TRP A 77 -3.45 0.96 22.40
CA TRP A 77 -3.75 1.63 21.15
C TRP A 77 -4.39 0.68 20.13
N LEU A 78 -3.87 -0.54 20.00
CA LEU A 78 -4.41 -1.54 19.09
C LEU A 78 -5.88 -1.87 19.40
N ARG A 79 -6.25 -1.96 20.68
CA ARG A 79 -7.65 -2.15 21.11
C ARG A 79 -8.52 -0.96 20.73
N GLN A 80 -8.02 0.26 20.94
CA GLN A 80 -8.79 1.49 20.65
C GLN A 80 -9.11 1.65 19.17
N ILE A 81 -8.18 1.31 18.27
CA ILE A 81 -8.40 1.49 16.83
C ILE A 81 -9.21 0.37 16.17
N LYS A 82 -9.53 -0.70 16.89
CA LYS A 82 -10.21 -1.88 16.33
C LYS A 82 -11.51 -1.54 15.61
N SER A 83 -12.30 -0.63 16.14
CA SER A 83 -13.57 -0.19 15.57
C SER A 83 -13.43 0.89 14.48
N SER A 84 -12.26 1.53 14.38
CA SER A 84 -12.04 2.68 13.49
C SER A 84 -11.32 2.33 12.20
N VAL A 85 -10.84 1.10 12.05
CA VAL A 85 -10.12 0.64 10.87
C VAL A 85 -10.76 -0.63 10.31
N ASP A 86 -10.57 -0.83 9.02
CA ASP A 86 -11.00 -2.05 8.36
C ASP A 86 -10.36 -3.30 8.98
N ILE A 87 -11.10 -4.40 9.07
CA ILE A 87 -10.66 -5.65 9.71
C ILE A 87 -9.35 -6.20 9.10
N THR A 88 -9.14 -6.06 7.79
CA THR A 88 -7.89 -6.48 7.12
C THR A 88 -6.71 -5.62 7.56
N THR A 89 -6.94 -4.31 7.72
CA THR A 89 -5.95 -3.36 8.24
C THR A 89 -5.65 -3.66 9.70
N TYR A 90 -6.68 -3.91 10.50
CA TYR A 90 -6.54 -4.28 11.90
C TYR A 90 -5.71 -5.57 12.08
N ALA A 91 -5.99 -6.61 11.31
CA ALA A 91 -5.23 -7.87 11.34
C ALA A 91 -3.74 -7.65 11.04
N GLY A 92 -3.43 -6.82 10.04
CA GLY A 92 -2.05 -6.43 9.73
C GLY A 92 -1.39 -5.65 10.86
N TYR A 93 -2.09 -4.68 11.46
CA TYR A 93 -1.58 -3.93 12.61
C TYR A 93 -1.35 -4.83 13.81
N LYS A 94 -2.30 -5.71 14.12
CA LYS A 94 -2.20 -6.67 15.22
C LYS A 94 -0.97 -7.56 15.07
N THR A 95 -0.77 -8.14 13.90
CA THR A 95 0.41 -8.97 13.60
C THR A 95 1.72 -8.20 13.82
N ASN A 96 1.81 -6.98 13.30
CA ASN A 96 3.01 -6.15 13.43
C ASN A 96 3.28 -5.77 14.89
N VAL A 97 2.25 -5.36 15.60
CA VAL A 97 2.35 -4.91 17.00
C VAL A 97 2.69 -6.06 17.92
N GLU A 98 1.90 -7.14 17.90
CA GLU A 98 2.03 -8.24 18.86
C GLU A 98 3.25 -9.12 18.59
N LYS A 99 3.57 -9.39 17.31
CA LYS A 99 4.67 -10.31 16.97
C LYS A 99 6.05 -9.63 16.87
N ARG A 100 6.11 -8.32 16.74
CA ARG A 100 7.39 -7.62 16.50
C ARG A 100 7.63 -6.44 17.42
N ILE A 101 6.70 -5.46 17.47
CA ILE A 101 6.92 -4.22 18.22
C ILE A 101 6.88 -4.49 19.73
N VAL A 102 5.83 -5.12 20.22
CA VAL A 102 5.63 -5.38 21.66
C VAL A 102 6.76 -6.24 22.26
N PRO A 103 7.18 -7.37 21.68
CA PRO A 103 8.25 -8.18 22.25
C PRO A 103 9.57 -7.40 22.43
N PHE A 104 9.97 -6.61 21.41
CA PHE A 104 11.21 -5.83 21.48
C PHE A 104 11.17 -4.78 22.59
N PHE A 105 10.12 -3.95 22.63
CA PHE A 105 10.04 -2.86 23.60
C PHE A 105 9.73 -3.34 25.02
N ARG A 106 9.06 -4.49 25.18
CA ARG A 106 8.81 -5.09 26.48
C ARG A 106 10.12 -5.53 27.15
N GLY A 107 11.05 -6.11 26.40
CA GLY A 107 12.39 -6.46 26.92
C GLY A 107 13.20 -5.25 27.39
N ARG A 108 13.00 -4.09 26.76
CA ARG A 108 13.72 -2.85 27.09
C ARG A 108 13.09 -2.01 28.21
N LYS A 109 11.87 -2.33 28.64
CA LYS A 109 11.11 -1.64 29.71
C LYS A 109 11.02 -0.11 29.52
N VAL A 110 10.98 0.37 28.27
CA VAL A 110 10.85 1.80 27.96
C VAL A 110 9.42 2.25 28.19
N THR A 111 9.23 3.37 28.91
CA THR A 111 7.92 3.99 29.10
C THR A 111 7.53 4.85 27.91
N LEU A 112 6.23 5.11 27.73
CA LEU A 112 5.72 5.96 26.65
C LEU A 112 6.32 7.37 26.69
N GLY A 113 6.41 7.98 27.89
CA GLY A 113 6.99 9.31 28.08
C GLY A 113 8.52 9.31 28.06
N GLY A 114 9.17 8.16 28.28
CA GLY A 114 10.61 7.99 28.24
C GLY A 114 11.16 7.55 26.87
N LEU A 115 10.28 7.25 25.90
CA LEU A 115 10.66 6.77 24.58
C LEU A 115 11.41 7.85 23.79
N ARG A 116 12.57 7.51 23.27
CA ARG A 116 13.44 8.40 22.50
C ARG A 116 13.53 7.94 21.04
N ALA A 117 13.97 8.83 20.16
CA ALA A 117 14.21 8.52 18.76
C ALA A 117 15.23 7.37 18.56
N CYS A 118 16.27 7.31 19.41
CA CYS A 118 17.25 6.23 19.33
C CYS A 118 16.66 4.86 19.65
N ASP A 119 15.75 4.76 20.61
CA ASP A 119 15.10 3.48 20.97
C ASP A 119 14.27 2.90 19.79
N ILE A 120 13.65 3.79 19.01
CA ILE A 120 12.92 3.41 17.79
C ILE A 120 13.90 3.05 16.65
N GLN A 121 15.00 3.78 16.52
CA GLN A 121 16.04 3.47 15.53
C GLN A 121 16.70 2.11 15.83
N ASP A 122 16.96 1.82 17.10
CA ASP A 122 17.49 0.51 17.53
C ASP A 122 16.53 -0.62 17.16
N PHE A 123 15.21 -0.39 17.27
CA PHE A 123 14.21 -1.38 16.81
C PHE A 123 14.31 -1.62 15.31
N TYR A 124 14.50 -0.58 14.48
CA TYR A 124 14.64 -0.77 13.03
C TYR A 124 15.95 -1.50 12.70
N THR A 125 17.03 -1.15 13.36
CA THR A 125 18.32 -1.84 13.21
C THR A 125 18.19 -3.31 13.58
N TYR A 126 17.62 -3.62 14.75
CA TYR A 126 17.34 -4.99 15.18
C TYR A 126 16.51 -5.78 14.16
N CYS A 127 15.46 -5.16 13.61
CA CYS A 127 14.66 -5.81 12.58
C CYS A 127 15.46 -6.10 11.31
N ALA A 128 16.36 -5.22 10.91
CA ALA A 128 17.16 -5.38 9.71
C ALA A 128 18.31 -6.38 9.88
N THR A 129 19.03 -6.33 11.02
CA THR A 129 20.27 -7.10 11.24
C THR A 129 20.03 -8.46 11.88
N GLU A 130 19.19 -8.54 12.92
CA GLU A 130 18.97 -9.78 13.68
C GLU A 130 17.81 -10.61 13.11
N LEU A 131 16.80 -9.95 12.54
CA LEU A 131 15.63 -10.62 11.99
C LEU A 131 15.62 -10.67 10.46
N GLU A 132 16.61 -10.08 9.80
CA GLU A 132 16.77 -10.00 8.34
C GLU A 132 15.49 -9.52 7.61
N ILE A 133 14.73 -8.62 8.27
CA ILE A 133 13.48 -8.11 7.76
C ILE A 133 13.74 -7.00 6.73
N SER A 134 13.10 -7.08 5.57
CA SER A 134 13.23 -6.08 4.52
C SER A 134 12.79 -4.68 4.95
N ASN A 135 13.44 -3.64 4.42
CA ASN A 135 13.08 -2.23 4.68
C ASN A 135 11.60 -1.94 4.42
N ASN A 136 11.01 -2.53 3.38
CA ASN A 136 9.59 -2.35 3.06
C ASN A 136 8.66 -2.89 4.15
N THR A 137 9.08 -3.93 4.88
CA THR A 137 8.34 -4.44 6.04
C THR A 137 8.57 -3.56 7.27
N ILE A 138 9.81 -3.08 7.50
CA ILE A 138 10.11 -2.14 8.60
C ILE A 138 9.34 -0.82 8.44
N ILE A 139 9.11 -0.35 7.21
CA ILE A 139 8.24 0.80 6.91
C ILE A 139 6.80 0.57 7.43
N LYS A 140 6.28 -0.65 7.39
CA LYS A 140 4.95 -0.96 7.96
C LYS A 140 4.98 -0.86 9.49
N TYR A 141 6.05 -1.30 10.15
CA TYR A 141 6.23 -1.12 11.59
C TYR A 141 6.36 0.35 11.97
N HIS A 142 7.15 1.12 11.21
CA HIS A 142 7.26 2.57 11.36
C HIS A 142 5.87 3.24 11.27
N ALA A 143 5.05 2.86 10.29
CA ALA A 143 3.71 3.41 10.12
C ALA A 143 2.80 3.12 11.34
N ASN A 144 2.88 1.92 11.94
CA ASN A 144 2.13 1.58 13.13
C ASN A 144 2.60 2.40 14.35
N ILE A 145 3.93 2.47 14.58
CA ILE A 145 4.51 3.27 15.67
C ILE A 145 4.15 4.75 15.50
N SER A 146 4.30 5.29 14.30
CA SER A 146 4.00 6.69 13.99
C SER A 146 2.53 7.01 14.24
N LYS A 147 1.60 6.16 13.79
CA LYS A 147 0.18 6.35 14.03
C LYS A 147 -0.15 6.30 15.52
N ALA A 148 0.38 5.32 16.25
CA ALA A 148 0.16 5.18 17.68
C ALA A 148 0.70 6.39 18.47
N LEU A 149 1.89 6.87 18.14
CA LEU A 149 2.49 8.04 18.81
C LEU A 149 1.75 9.35 18.48
N ASN A 150 1.27 9.52 17.24
CA ASN A 150 0.43 10.68 16.89
C ASN A 150 -0.91 10.63 17.62
N ASP A 151 -1.50 9.45 17.81
CA ASP A 151 -2.70 9.28 18.62
C ASP A 151 -2.42 9.56 20.12
N ALA A 152 -1.22 9.19 20.64
CA ALA A 152 -0.81 9.53 22.00
C ALA A 152 -0.69 11.04 22.21
N VAL A 153 -0.17 11.78 21.23
CA VAL A 153 -0.11 13.25 21.28
C VAL A 153 -1.51 13.85 21.21
N ARG A 154 -2.37 13.36 20.31
CA ARG A 154 -3.75 13.83 20.16
C ARG A 154 -4.60 13.59 21.41
N LEU A 155 -4.32 12.49 22.14
CA LEU A 155 -4.98 12.13 23.40
C LEU A 155 -4.24 12.70 24.62
N GLU A 156 -3.31 13.63 24.42
CA GLU A 156 -2.55 14.33 25.47
C GLU A 156 -1.76 13.40 26.42
N LYS A 157 -1.50 12.15 26.02
CA LYS A 157 -0.71 11.18 26.79
C LYS A 157 0.79 11.51 26.79
N ILE A 158 1.26 12.13 25.73
CA ILE A 158 2.61 12.69 25.59
C ILE A 158 2.56 14.06 24.90
N PRO A 159 3.48 14.98 25.19
CA PRO A 159 3.46 16.33 24.63
C PRO A 159 3.86 16.38 23.17
N MET A 160 4.69 15.45 22.72
CA MET A 160 5.18 15.36 21.34
C MET A 160 5.63 13.96 20.99
N THR A 161 5.62 13.64 19.71
CA THR A 161 6.19 12.37 19.21
C THR A 161 7.72 12.42 19.23
N PRO A 162 8.41 11.36 19.68
CA PRO A 162 9.86 11.24 19.55
C PRO A 162 10.33 11.00 18.11
N LEU A 163 9.42 10.63 17.20
CA LEU A 163 9.76 10.42 15.79
C LEU A 163 10.19 11.71 15.12
N LYS A 164 11.38 11.69 14.53
CA LYS A 164 11.93 12.82 13.79
C LYS A 164 11.79 12.61 12.28
N ARG A 165 11.76 13.72 11.54
CA ARG A 165 11.79 13.69 10.07
C ARG A 165 13.03 12.94 9.59
N GLY A 166 12.88 12.02 8.63
CA GLY A 166 14.00 11.24 8.08
C GLY A 166 14.27 9.90 8.77
N MET A 167 13.59 9.57 9.88
CA MET A 167 13.73 8.26 10.54
C MET A 167 13.05 7.10 9.80
N ARG A 168 12.12 7.41 8.91
CA ARG A 168 11.47 6.35 8.10
C ARG A 168 12.52 5.67 7.22
N PRO A 169 12.62 4.32 7.24
CA PRO A 169 13.53 3.59 6.36
C PRO A 169 13.28 3.93 4.89
N LYS A 170 14.33 3.92 4.09
CA LYS A 170 14.20 4.13 2.65
C LYS A 170 13.46 2.94 2.04
N GLN A 171 12.48 3.25 1.20
CA GLN A 171 11.76 2.23 0.43
C GLN A 171 12.70 1.63 -0.61
N VAL A 172 12.70 0.30 -0.69
CA VAL A 172 13.37 -0.43 -1.76
C VAL A 172 12.30 -0.73 -2.81
N GLU A 173 12.57 -0.32 -4.03
CA GLU A 173 11.67 -0.62 -5.15
C GLU A 173 11.66 -2.13 -5.40
N HIS A 174 10.47 -2.68 -5.48
CA HIS A 174 10.27 -4.09 -5.84
C HIS A 174 9.85 -4.16 -7.30
N ILE A 175 10.69 -4.78 -8.10
CA ILE A 175 10.38 -5.07 -9.51
C ILE A 175 9.48 -6.29 -9.53
N GLY A 176 8.21 -6.10 -9.85
CA GLY A 176 7.28 -7.21 -10.05
C GLY A 176 7.69 -8.07 -11.23
N LYS A 177 7.68 -9.38 -11.06
CA LYS A 177 7.89 -10.32 -12.16
C LYS A 177 6.62 -10.36 -13.02
N PHE A 178 6.78 -10.61 -14.30
CA PHE A 178 5.66 -10.85 -15.22
C PHE A 178 6.05 -11.90 -16.26
N TYR A 179 5.08 -12.60 -16.77
CA TYR A 179 5.27 -13.59 -17.83
C TYR A 179 5.23 -12.95 -19.21
N THR A 180 5.98 -13.52 -20.14
CA THR A 180 5.84 -13.28 -21.58
C THR A 180 4.55 -13.93 -22.09
N LEU A 181 4.14 -13.62 -23.31
CA LEU A 181 2.96 -14.25 -23.92
C LEU A 181 3.12 -15.78 -23.98
N SER A 182 4.27 -16.27 -24.40
CA SER A 182 4.55 -17.72 -24.48
C SER A 182 4.52 -18.41 -23.11
N GLU A 183 5.01 -17.74 -22.05
CA GLU A 183 4.91 -18.27 -20.68
C GLU A 183 3.45 -18.29 -20.19
N VAL A 184 2.64 -17.31 -20.58
CA VAL A 184 1.19 -17.32 -20.27
C VAL A 184 0.49 -18.45 -21.00
N GLU A 185 0.72 -18.63 -22.29
CA GLU A 185 0.14 -19.71 -23.08
C GLU A 185 0.51 -21.09 -22.49
N HIS A 186 1.77 -21.28 -22.11
CA HIS A 186 2.20 -22.48 -21.42
C HIS A 186 1.49 -22.67 -20.06
N LEU A 187 1.42 -21.61 -19.24
CA LEU A 187 0.65 -21.66 -17.98
C LEU A 187 -0.80 -22.08 -18.23
N LEU A 188 -1.47 -21.47 -19.22
CA LEU A 188 -2.87 -21.76 -19.53
C LEU A 188 -3.07 -23.21 -20.01
N SER A 189 -2.09 -23.79 -20.69
CA SER A 189 -2.14 -25.21 -21.06
C SER A 189 -2.01 -26.14 -19.85
N CYS A 190 -1.19 -25.75 -18.86
CA CYS A 190 -0.96 -26.53 -17.64
C CYS A 190 -2.13 -26.43 -16.64
N VAL A 191 -2.87 -25.33 -16.64
CA VAL A 191 -3.95 -25.09 -15.67
C VAL A 191 -5.29 -25.64 -16.14
N LYS A 192 -5.39 -26.10 -17.39
CA LYS A 192 -6.63 -26.59 -17.97
C LYS A 192 -7.16 -27.81 -17.19
N GLY A 193 -8.40 -27.70 -16.71
CA GLY A 193 -9.06 -28.72 -15.89
C GLY A 193 -8.60 -28.76 -14.44
N ASP A 194 -7.67 -27.88 -14.03
CA ASP A 194 -7.25 -27.74 -12.64
C ASP A 194 -8.20 -26.83 -11.84
N GLY A 195 -8.31 -27.05 -10.54
CA GLY A 195 -9.14 -26.21 -9.67
C GLY A 195 -8.79 -24.73 -9.67
N ALA A 196 -7.55 -24.35 -10.07
CA ALA A 196 -7.13 -22.97 -10.23
C ALA A 196 -7.36 -22.38 -11.63
N GLU A 197 -7.94 -23.15 -12.58
CA GLU A 197 -8.14 -22.68 -13.96
C GLU A 197 -8.88 -21.35 -14.00
N PHE A 198 -10.08 -21.28 -13.43
CA PHE A 198 -10.89 -20.08 -13.43
C PHE A 198 -10.17 -18.86 -12.82
N PRO A 199 -9.61 -18.91 -11.59
CA PRO A 199 -8.91 -17.77 -11.03
C PRO A 199 -7.66 -17.36 -11.82
N VAL A 200 -6.91 -18.29 -12.40
CA VAL A 200 -5.75 -17.98 -13.25
C VAL A 200 -6.17 -17.28 -14.53
N LEU A 201 -7.19 -17.76 -15.21
CA LEU A 201 -7.76 -17.13 -16.41
C LEU A 201 -8.22 -15.70 -16.13
N MET A 202 -8.96 -15.49 -15.03
CA MET A 202 -9.46 -14.16 -14.65
C MET A 202 -8.32 -13.19 -14.26
N ALA A 203 -7.27 -13.70 -13.61
CA ALA A 203 -6.12 -12.89 -13.25
C ALA A 203 -5.23 -12.56 -14.45
N ALA A 204 -4.98 -13.51 -15.35
CA ALA A 204 -4.10 -13.33 -16.50
C ALA A 204 -4.72 -12.45 -17.59
N PHE A 205 -6.01 -12.58 -17.86
CA PHE A 205 -6.70 -11.83 -18.92
C PHE A 205 -7.28 -10.51 -18.43
N TYR A 206 -8.16 -10.55 -17.40
CA TYR A 206 -8.79 -9.33 -16.88
C TYR A 206 -7.93 -8.58 -15.87
N GLY A 207 -6.83 -9.16 -15.41
CA GLY A 207 -5.97 -8.57 -14.39
C GLY A 207 -6.67 -8.40 -13.05
N LEU A 208 -7.68 -9.21 -12.73
CA LEU A 208 -8.43 -9.11 -11.48
C LEU A 208 -7.53 -9.44 -10.28
N ARG A 209 -7.76 -8.76 -9.18
CA ARG A 209 -7.13 -9.13 -7.90
C ARG A 209 -7.74 -10.43 -7.38
N ARG A 210 -6.96 -11.24 -6.66
CA ARG A 210 -7.48 -12.46 -6.03
C ARG A 210 -8.79 -12.22 -5.28
N SER A 211 -8.85 -11.16 -4.47
CA SER A 211 -10.06 -10.82 -3.72
C SER A 211 -11.26 -10.42 -4.59
N GLU A 212 -11.02 -9.90 -5.78
CA GLU A 212 -12.07 -9.57 -6.77
C GLU A 212 -12.61 -10.86 -7.41
N ILE A 213 -11.72 -11.79 -7.79
CA ILE A 213 -12.09 -13.08 -8.37
C ILE A 213 -12.91 -13.90 -7.39
N MET A 214 -12.45 -13.98 -6.13
CA MET A 214 -13.15 -14.70 -5.06
C MET A 214 -14.51 -14.06 -4.71
N GLY A 215 -14.67 -12.78 -5.03
CA GLY A 215 -15.90 -12.02 -4.81
C GLY A 215 -16.86 -11.99 -6.02
N LEU A 216 -16.53 -12.64 -7.13
CA LEU A 216 -17.43 -12.66 -8.29
C LEU A 216 -18.68 -13.48 -7.97
N LYS A 217 -19.84 -12.88 -8.24
CA LYS A 217 -21.16 -13.48 -8.10
C LYS A 217 -21.84 -13.60 -9.45
N TRP A 218 -22.86 -14.45 -9.53
CA TRP A 218 -23.62 -14.61 -10.77
C TRP A 218 -24.36 -13.33 -11.20
N ASP A 219 -24.80 -12.50 -10.25
CA ASP A 219 -25.40 -11.19 -10.51
C ASP A 219 -24.41 -10.14 -11.05
N SER A 220 -23.11 -10.41 -10.93
CA SER A 220 -22.05 -9.57 -11.50
C SER A 220 -21.87 -9.78 -13.01
N ILE A 221 -22.52 -10.81 -13.58
CA ILE A 221 -22.42 -11.16 -15.00
C ILE A 221 -23.74 -10.84 -15.69
N ASP A 222 -23.69 -9.90 -16.62
CA ASP A 222 -24.79 -9.64 -17.54
C ASP A 222 -24.53 -10.36 -18.86
N PHE A 223 -25.22 -11.48 -19.08
CA PHE A 223 -25.05 -12.28 -20.27
C PHE A 223 -25.73 -11.66 -21.51
N ASP A 224 -26.68 -10.76 -21.34
CA ASP A 224 -27.40 -10.07 -22.44
C ASP A 224 -26.57 -8.89 -22.93
N ALA A 225 -26.08 -8.06 -22.00
CA ALA A 225 -25.18 -6.95 -22.31
C ALA A 225 -23.74 -7.41 -22.57
N ASN A 226 -23.38 -8.67 -22.32
CA ASN A 226 -22.02 -9.22 -22.37
C ASN A 226 -21.04 -8.39 -21.54
N THR A 227 -21.34 -8.21 -20.24
CA THR A 227 -20.48 -7.47 -19.32
C THR A 227 -20.24 -8.22 -18.02
N ILE A 228 -19.11 -7.90 -17.37
CA ILE A 228 -18.73 -8.34 -16.04
C ILE A 228 -18.47 -7.12 -15.15
N THR A 229 -19.17 -7.04 -14.03
CA THR A 229 -19.06 -5.92 -13.10
C THR A 229 -18.32 -6.33 -11.83
N ILE A 230 -17.25 -5.61 -11.51
CA ILE A 230 -16.40 -5.86 -10.35
C ILE A 230 -16.82 -4.94 -9.20
N ALA A 231 -17.72 -5.44 -8.33
CA ALA A 231 -18.31 -4.66 -7.25
C ALA A 231 -18.05 -5.23 -5.84
N HIS A 232 -17.74 -6.51 -5.75
CA HIS A 232 -17.62 -7.25 -4.49
C HIS A 232 -16.23 -7.85 -4.33
N VAL A 233 -15.78 -8.04 -3.10
CA VAL A 233 -14.49 -8.66 -2.80
C VAL A 233 -14.61 -9.60 -1.61
N VAL A 234 -13.90 -10.72 -1.69
CA VAL A 234 -13.75 -11.68 -0.60
C VAL A 234 -12.28 -11.79 -0.22
N VAL A 235 -11.99 -11.61 1.06
CA VAL A 235 -10.64 -11.71 1.61
C VAL A 235 -10.64 -12.67 2.79
N GLU A 236 -9.50 -13.29 3.03
CA GLU A 236 -9.28 -14.12 4.20
C GLU A 236 -8.30 -13.40 5.13
N VAL A 237 -8.65 -13.27 6.40
CA VAL A 237 -7.83 -12.64 7.43
C VAL A 237 -7.63 -13.59 8.59
N SER A 238 -6.42 -13.65 9.13
CA SER A 238 -6.10 -14.41 10.33
C SER A 238 -6.00 -13.49 11.54
N ILE A 239 -6.84 -13.71 12.54
CA ILE A 239 -6.82 -12.95 13.80
C ILE A 239 -6.85 -14.00 14.93
N ASP A 240 -5.86 -13.92 15.82
CA ASP A 240 -5.70 -14.86 16.96
C ASP A 240 -5.64 -16.34 16.54
N GLY A 241 -5.01 -16.61 15.38
CA GLY A 241 -4.91 -17.96 14.82
C GLY A 241 -6.21 -18.48 14.19
N LYS A 242 -7.28 -17.69 14.21
CA LYS A 242 -8.54 -18.01 13.54
C LYS A 242 -8.64 -17.30 12.21
N ASP A 243 -8.71 -18.09 11.15
CA ASP A 243 -8.94 -17.59 9.81
C ASP A 243 -10.43 -17.29 9.62
N THR A 244 -10.71 -16.10 9.13
CA THR A 244 -12.07 -15.61 8.89
C THR A 244 -12.18 -15.09 7.47
N ILE A 245 -13.21 -15.51 6.75
CA ILE A 245 -13.56 -14.98 5.44
C ILE A 245 -14.38 -13.70 5.66
N VAL A 246 -13.99 -12.64 4.98
CA VAL A 246 -14.66 -11.34 5.03
C VAL A 246 -15.08 -10.95 3.62
N ALA A 247 -16.38 -10.94 3.42
CA ALA A 247 -17.02 -10.48 2.19
C ALA A 247 -17.38 -9.00 2.33
N LYS A 248 -17.14 -8.20 1.31
CA LYS A 248 -17.39 -6.76 1.31
C LYS A 248 -17.86 -6.29 -0.05
N ASP A 249 -18.94 -5.55 -0.06
CA ASP A 249 -19.26 -4.71 -1.20
C ASP A 249 -18.25 -3.55 -1.21
N ARG A 250 -17.70 -3.25 -2.36
CA ARG A 250 -16.85 -2.08 -2.49
C ARG A 250 -17.74 -0.85 -2.38
N PRO A 251 -17.44 0.10 -1.48
CA PRO A 251 -18.15 1.36 -1.48
C PRO A 251 -18.04 1.97 -2.87
N LYS A 252 -19.10 2.61 -3.34
CA LYS A 252 -19.24 3.26 -4.65
C LYS A 252 -18.20 4.39 -4.92
N ASN A 253 -16.99 4.28 -4.38
CA ASN A 253 -15.88 5.13 -4.75
C ASN A 253 -15.51 4.83 -6.19
N LYS A 254 -15.76 5.79 -7.06
CA LYS A 254 -15.72 5.77 -8.54
C LYS A 254 -14.53 5.05 -9.21
N LYS A 255 -13.49 4.66 -8.49
CA LYS A 255 -12.27 4.03 -9.06
C LYS A 255 -12.16 2.51 -8.85
N SER A 256 -12.95 1.93 -7.97
CA SER A 256 -12.88 0.47 -7.69
C SER A 256 -14.00 -0.33 -8.33
N TYR A 257 -15.13 0.31 -8.60
CA TYR A 257 -16.26 -0.24 -9.34
C TYR A 257 -16.00 -0.09 -10.83
N ARG A 258 -15.96 -1.16 -11.56
CA ARG A 258 -15.76 -1.14 -13.00
C ARG A 258 -16.53 -2.26 -13.68
N THR A 259 -17.05 -1.97 -14.85
CA THR A 259 -17.67 -2.94 -15.76
C THR A 259 -16.74 -3.14 -16.93
N LEU A 260 -16.46 -4.39 -17.26
CA LEU A 260 -15.58 -4.82 -18.34
C LEU A 260 -16.39 -5.64 -19.35
N PRO A 261 -16.01 -5.67 -20.64
CA PRO A 261 -16.65 -6.52 -21.62
C PRO A 261 -16.41 -8.00 -21.29
N LEU A 262 -17.44 -8.81 -21.38
CA LEU A 262 -17.37 -10.26 -21.29
C LEU A 262 -17.13 -10.84 -22.68
N VAL A 263 -15.90 -11.26 -22.95
CA VAL A 263 -15.54 -11.82 -24.26
C VAL A 263 -16.12 -13.24 -24.45
N PRO A 264 -16.35 -13.68 -25.69
CA PRO A 264 -17.07 -14.93 -25.97
C PRO A 264 -16.49 -16.19 -25.30
N GLU A 265 -15.16 -16.29 -25.20
CA GLU A 265 -14.47 -17.42 -24.57
C GLU A 265 -14.80 -17.51 -23.07
N TYR A 266 -14.76 -16.39 -22.37
CA TYR A 266 -15.08 -16.33 -20.93
C TYR A 266 -16.58 -16.48 -20.68
N ARG A 267 -17.43 -16.00 -21.60
CA ARG A 267 -18.87 -16.26 -21.56
C ARG A 267 -19.16 -17.76 -21.61
N ARG A 268 -18.49 -18.50 -22.52
CA ARG A 268 -18.63 -19.97 -22.62
C ARG A 268 -18.17 -20.66 -21.35
N LEU A 269 -17.01 -20.26 -20.81
CA LEU A 269 -16.49 -20.80 -19.56
C LEU A 269 -17.48 -20.60 -18.40
N LEU A 270 -18.01 -19.39 -18.24
CA LEU A 270 -18.97 -19.09 -17.17
C LEU A 270 -20.27 -19.88 -17.32
N LEU A 271 -20.78 -20.05 -18.54
CA LEU A 271 -21.96 -20.88 -18.78
C LEU A 271 -21.70 -22.36 -18.46
N GLN A 272 -20.52 -22.88 -18.77
CA GLN A 272 -20.12 -24.24 -18.37
C GLN A 272 -20.04 -24.38 -16.85
N MET A 273 -19.44 -23.40 -16.15
CA MET A 273 -19.37 -23.40 -14.69
C MET A 273 -20.78 -23.33 -14.06
N LYS A 274 -21.69 -22.53 -14.63
CA LYS A 274 -23.06 -22.42 -14.14
C LYS A 274 -23.79 -23.77 -14.28
N LYS A 275 -23.67 -24.39 -15.43
CA LYS A 275 -24.24 -25.72 -15.68
C LYS A 275 -23.66 -26.76 -14.72
N HIS A 276 -22.36 -26.77 -14.50
CA HIS A 276 -21.74 -27.66 -13.54
C HIS A 276 -22.27 -27.46 -12.11
N GLN A 277 -22.43 -26.22 -11.65
CA GLN A 277 -23.06 -25.95 -10.36
C GLN A 277 -24.51 -26.45 -10.27
N GLU A 278 -25.30 -26.31 -11.35
CA GLU A 278 -26.65 -26.81 -11.40
C GLU A 278 -26.70 -28.35 -11.33
N GLU A 279 -25.83 -29.03 -12.09
CA GLU A 279 -25.72 -30.51 -12.08
C GLU A 279 -25.33 -31.04 -10.68
N TYR A 280 -24.36 -30.37 -10.02
CA TYR A 280 -23.92 -30.77 -8.66
C TYR A 280 -24.96 -30.43 -7.58
N ARG A 281 -25.73 -29.36 -7.77
CA ARG A 281 -26.86 -29.02 -6.90
C ARG A 281 -27.92 -30.15 -6.93
N GLU A 282 -28.26 -30.65 -8.12
CA GLU A 282 -29.18 -31.76 -8.27
C GLU A 282 -28.60 -33.06 -7.69
N LEU A 283 -27.33 -33.35 -7.96
CA LEU A 283 -26.67 -34.58 -7.51
C LEU A 283 -26.52 -34.63 -5.97
N CYS A 284 -26.11 -33.55 -5.35
CA CYS A 284 -25.84 -33.48 -3.89
C CYS A 284 -27.10 -33.19 -3.06
N GLY A 285 -28.19 -32.68 -3.69
CA GLY A 285 -29.44 -32.38 -3.02
C GLY A 285 -29.26 -31.54 -1.75
N ASN A 286 -29.73 -32.05 -0.62
CA ASN A 286 -29.66 -31.34 0.67
C ASN A 286 -28.21 -31.13 1.22
N CYS A 287 -27.21 -31.75 0.62
CA CYS A 287 -25.81 -31.54 1.00
C CYS A 287 -25.18 -30.38 0.23
N TYR A 288 -25.85 -29.82 -0.78
CA TYR A 288 -25.37 -28.70 -1.52
C TYR A 288 -25.60 -27.37 -0.78
N HIS A 289 -24.57 -26.54 -0.69
CA HIS A 289 -24.65 -25.20 -0.10
C HIS A 289 -25.01 -24.17 -1.16
N GLU A 290 -26.17 -23.56 -1.05
CA GLU A 290 -26.60 -22.50 -1.94
C GLU A 290 -25.66 -21.29 -1.80
N SER A 291 -25.12 -20.83 -2.93
CA SER A 291 -24.19 -19.73 -2.99
C SER A 291 -24.36 -18.90 -4.25
N ASP A 292 -24.30 -17.58 -4.12
CA ASP A 292 -24.30 -16.67 -5.27
C ASP A 292 -22.93 -16.58 -5.96
N TYR A 293 -21.88 -17.14 -5.34
CA TYR A 293 -20.51 -17.03 -5.87
C TYR A 293 -20.28 -17.94 -7.08
N ILE A 294 -19.49 -17.43 -8.03
CA ILE A 294 -19.12 -18.18 -9.24
C ILE A 294 -18.09 -19.27 -8.92
N TYR A 295 -17.15 -18.98 -8.02
CA TYR A 295 -16.05 -19.89 -7.72
C TYR A 295 -16.29 -20.61 -6.40
N VAL A 296 -16.89 -21.78 -6.50
CA VAL A 296 -17.24 -22.68 -5.39
C VAL A 296 -16.70 -24.08 -5.66
N ASN A 297 -16.68 -24.93 -4.64
CA ASN A 297 -16.40 -26.37 -4.79
C ASN A 297 -17.67 -27.13 -5.26
N ASP A 298 -17.53 -28.44 -5.45
CA ASP A 298 -18.62 -29.31 -5.90
C ASP A 298 -19.81 -29.37 -4.93
N LEU A 299 -19.62 -29.00 -3.69
CA LEU A 299 -20.69 -28.87 -2.69
C LEU A 299 -21.31 -27.47 -2.63
N GLY A 300 -20.93 -26.55 -3.50
CA GLY A 300 -21.41 -25.17 -3.50
C GLY A 300 -20.75 -24.24 -2.49
N GLU A 301 -19.74 -24.71 -1.73
CA GLU A 301 -19.06 -23.87 -0.74
C GLU A 301 -18.04 -22.95 -1.39
N PRO A 302 -17.99 -21.66 -1.01
CA PRO A 302 -16.99 -20.73 -1.52
C PRO A 302 -15.56 -21.18 -1.18
N ILE A 303 -14.70 -21.23 -2.19
CA ILE A 303 -13.29 -21.62 -2.02
C ILE A 303 -12.55 -20.53 -1.26
N ARG A 304 -11.67 -20.92 -0.34
CA ARG A 304 -10.90 -20.00 0.50
C ARG A 304 -9.86 -19.22 -0.33
N PRO A 305 -9.74 -17.90 -0.17
CA PRO A 305 -8.79 -17.09 -0.94
C PRO A 305 -7.33 -17.55 -0.84
N ASN A 306 -6.89 -18.01 0.33
CA ASN A 306 -5.50 -18.46 0.52
C ASN A 306 -5.20 -19.76 -0.23
N TYR A 307 -6.20 -20.64 -0.41
CA TYR A 307 -6.07 -21.85 -1.21
C TYR A 307 -5.57 -21.54 -2.63
N VAL A 308 -6.18 -20.56 -3.30
CA VAL A 308 -5.81 -20.16 -4.68
C VAL A 308 -4.32 -19.82 -4.77
N SER A 309 -3.77 -19.04 -3.83
CA SER A 309 -2.35 -18.65 -3.87
C SER A 309 -1.41 -19.82 -3.56
N GLN A 310 -1.80 -20.71 -2.64
CA GLN A 310 -1.01 -21.88 -2.28
C GLN A 310 -1.03 -22.91 -3.42
N HIS A 311 -2.21 -23.18 -3.96
CA HIS A 311 -2.39 -24.12 -5.07
C HIS A 311 -1.68 -23.63 -6.33
N PHE A 312 -1.79 -22.33 -6.68
CA PHE A 312 -1.05 -21.74 -7.79
C PHE A 312 0.46 -21.93 -7.67
N LYS A 313 1.02 -21.73 -6.47
CA LYS A 313 2.44 -21.97 -6.22
C LYS A 313 2.83 -23.43 -6.47
N LEU A 314 2.01 -24.38 -6.02
CA LEU A 314 2.23 -25.83 -6.27
C LEU A 314 2.12 -26.16 -7.76
N LEU A 315 1.13 -25.60 -8.44
CA LEU A 315 0.94 -25.78 -9.87
C LEU A 315 2.18 -25.32 -10.66
N LEU A 316 2.72 -24.14 -10.37
CA LEU A 316 3.94 -23.66 -11.02
C LEU A 316 5.12 -24.62 -10.78
N LYS A 317 5.31 -25.08 -9.55
CA LYS A 317 6.37 -26.01 -9.19
C LYS A 317 6.22 -27.35 -9.89
N ASN A 318 5.03 -27.92 -9.92
CA ASN A 318 4.76 -29.24 -10.50
C ASN A 318 4.93 -29.26 -12.03
N ASN A 319 4.73 -28.11 -12.68
CA ASN A 319 4.88 -27.96 -14.13
C ASN A 319 6.22 -27.30 -14.54
N ASN A 320 7.17 -27.16 -13.61
CA ASN A 320 8.48 -26.53 -13.87
C ASN A 320 8.37 -25.11 -14.48
N LEU A 321 7.30 -24.38 -14.12
CA LEU A 321 7.09 -23.01 -14.55
C LEU A 321 7.90 -22.04 -13.68
N ARG A 322 8.33 -20.92 -14.25
CA ARG A 322 9.05 -19.88 -13.54
C ARG A 322 8.19 -19.34 -12.38
N GLU A 323 8.74 -19.28 -11.18
CA GLU A 323 8.00 -18.88 -9.97
C GLU A 323 7.63 -17.40 -10.03
N ILE A 324 6.32 -17.14 -10.00
CA ILE A 324 5.68 -15.85 -9.81
C ILE A 324 4.58 -15.99 -8.74
N THR A 325 4.22 -14.87 -8.11
CA THR A 325 3.06 -14.84 -7.22
C THR A 325 1.76 -14.73 -8.02
N PHE A 326 0.64 -15.17 -7.44
CA PHE A 326 -0.67 -15.02 -8.09
C PHE A 326 -1.00 -13.55 -8.45
N HIS A 327 -0.53 -12.59 -7.64
CA HIS A 327 -0.72 -11.17 -7.94
C HIS A 327 0.09 -10.70 -9.16
N GLU A 328 1.19 -11.34 -9.46
CA GLU A 328 2.04 -11.01 -10.62
C GLU A 328 1.39 -11.41 -11.96
N LEU A 329 0.35 -12.24 -11.97
CA LEU A 329 -0.51 -12.43 -13.15
C LEU A 329 -1.20 -11.12 -13.58
N ARG A 330 -1.59 -10.29 -12.63
CA ARG A 330 -2.10 -8.96 -12.92
C ARG A 330 -1.04 -8.03 -13.49
N HIS A 331 0.21 -8.13 -13.04
CA HIS A 331 1.33 -7.41 -13.66
C HIS A 331 1.59 -7.91 -15.08
N THR A 332 1.46 -9.22 -15.29
CA THR A 332 1.52 -9.86 -16.62
C THR A 332 0.44 -9.29 -17.55
N CYS A 333 -0.83 -9.23 -17.13
CA CYS A 333 -1.90 -8.61 -17.89
C CYS A 333 -1.57 -7.16 -18.27
N ALA A 334 -1.11 -6.34 -17.32
CA ALA A 334 -0.73 -4.96 -17.58
C ALA A 334 0.42 -4.85 -18.60
N SER A 335 1.41 -5.72 -18.48
CA SER A 335 2.59 -5.74 -19.36
C SER A 335 2.21 -6.16 -20.79
N LEU A 336 1.32 -7.14 -20.94
CA LEU A 336 0.83 -7.58 -22.26
C LEU A 336 -0.02 -6.50 -22.93
N LEU A 337 -0.95 -5.86 -22.21
CA LEU A 337 -1.73 -4.74 -22.73
C LEU A 337 -0.84 -3.60 -23.21
N LEU A 338 0.21 -3.30 -22.44
CA LEU A 338 1.15 -2.26 -22.80
C LEU A 338 1.94 -2.61 -24.08
N LYS A 339 2.42 -3.85 -24.18
CA LYS A 339 3.10 -4.36 -25.39
C LYS A 339 2.19 -4.34 -26.62
N SER A 340 0.87 -4.46 -26.41
CA SER A 340 -0.14 -4.33 -27.47
C SER A 340 -0.46 -2.87 -27.81
N GLY A 341 0.27 -1.87 -27.29
CA GLY A 341 0.09 -0.45 -27.59
C GLY A 341 -1.06 0.22 -26.87
N ILE A 342 -1.68 -0.44 -25.88
CA ILE A 342 -2.79 0.15 -25.10
C ILE A 342 -2.25 1.26 -24.20
N SER A 343 -2.96 2.38 -24.15
CA SER A 343 -2.53 3.54 -23.35
C SER A 343 -2.51 3.22 -21.84
N MET A 344 -1.58 3.84 -21.13
CA MET A 344 -1.48 3.70 -19.66
C MET A 344 -2.77 4.08 -18.93
N LYS A 345 -3.53 5.03 -19.47
CA LYS A 345 -4.80 5.47 -18.90
C LYS A 345 -5.87 4.38 -19.05
N ASP A 346 -5.92 3.73 -20.19
CA ASP A 346 -6.86 2.64 -20.46
C ASP A 346 -6.49 1.39 -19.64
N ILE A 347 -5.20 1.06 -19.52
CA ILE A 347 -4.72 -0.01 -18.64
C ILE A 347 -5.08 0.29 -17.18
N GLN A 348 -4.94 1.54 -16.73
CA GLN A 348 -5.34 1.94 -15.38
C GLN A 348 -6.85 1.73 -15.16
N ALA A 349 -7.69 2.11 -16.13
CA ALA A 349 -9.14 1.94 -16.08
C ALA A 349 -9.51 0.45 -16.10
N TRP A 350 -8.94 -0.35 -17.00
CA TRP A 350 -9.13 -1.80 -17.10
C TRP A 350 -8.83 -2.51 -15.79
N LEU A 351 -7.68 -2.23 -15.21
CA LEU A 351 -7.24 -2.84 -13.97
C LEU A 351 -7.94 -2.26 -12.72
N GLY A 352 -8.46 -1.04 -12.77
CA GLY A 352 -9.00 -0.33 -11.60
C GLY A 352 -7.89 0.03 -10.60
N HIS A 353 -6.79 0.62 -11.07
CA HIS A 353 -5.75 1.18 -10.22
C HIS A 353 -6.15 2.57 -9.72
N SER A 354 -6.21 2.75 -8.39
CA SER A 354 -6.53 4.04 -7.78
C SER A 354 -5.40 5.07 -7.95
N ASN A 355 -4.15 4.62 -8.13
CA ASN A 355 -2.97 5.46 -8.28
C ASN A 355 -2.27 5.14 -9.61
N TYR A 356 -2.01 6.18 -10.40
CA TYR A 356 -1.26 6.10 -11.66
C TYR A 356 0.14 5.51 -11.48
N ASN A 357 0.82 5.86 -10.39
CA ASN A 357 2.17 5.36 -10.10
C ASN A 357 2.24 3.82 -10.03
N THR A 358 1.15 3.16 -9.65
CA THR A 358 1.10 1.68 -9.64
C THR A 358 1.21 1.11 -11.04
N THR A 359 0.60 1.76 -12.03
CA THR A 359 0.71 1.38 -13.45
C THR A 359 2.05 1.84 -14.02
N ALA A 360 2.50 3.05 -13.68
CA ALA A 360 3.77 3.62 -14.14
C ALA A 360 5.00 2.78 -13.70
N ASN A 361 4.99 2.22 -12.50
CA ASN A 361 6.09 1.36 -12.04
C ASN A 361 6.22 0.07 -12.86
N ILE A 362 5.12 -0.47 -13.40
CA ILE A 362 5.16 -1.59 -14.34
C ILE A 362 5.81 -1.15 -15.66
N TYR A 363 5.58 0.10 -16.06
CA TYR A 363 6.08 0.70 -17.30
C TYR A 363 7.60 0.93 -17.28
N ALA A 364 8.15 1.40 -16.17
CA ALA A 364 9.57 1.77 -16.05
C ALA A 364 10.53 0.64 -16.45
N HIS A 365 10.09 -0.63 -16.35
CA HIS A 365 10.87 -1.80 -16.71
C HIS A 365 10.77 -2.22 -18.20
N LEU A 366 9.81 -1.64 -18.94
CA LEU A 366 9.65 -1.89 -20.39
C LEU A 366 10.28 -0.77 -21.24
N GLU A 367 10.87 0.24 -20.58
CA GLU A 367 11.41 1.44 -21.26
C GLU A 367 12.49 1.20 -22.31
N SER A 368 13.30 0.14 -22.21
CA SER A 368 14.32 -0.13 -23.24
C SER A 368 13.71 -0.47 -24.58
N SER A 369 12.70 -1.35 -24.60
CA SER A 369 11.97 -1.70 -25.84
C SER A 369 11.03 -0.57 -26.30
N SER A 370 10.52 0.26 -25.38
CA SER A 370 9.69 1.42 -25.70
C SER A 370 10.46 2.53 -26.40
N LYS A 371 11.75 2.72 -26.10
CA LYS A 371 12.60 3.71 -26.78
C LYS A 371 12.85 3.33 -28.24
N GLU A 372 13.05 2.04 -28.54
CA GLU A 372 13.16 1.55 -29.92
C GLU A 372 11.86 1.74 -30.70
N ILE A 373 10.70 1.39 -30.09
CA ILE A 373 9.38 1.60 -30.71
C ILE A 373 9.13 3.10 -30.95
N THR A 374 9.48 3.95 -30.00
CA THR A 374 9.35 5.40 -30.15
C THR A 374 10.28 5.94 -31.21
N GLY A 375 11.52 5.44 -31.27
CA GLY A 375 12.49 5.78 -32.32
C GLY A 375 11.99 5.42 -33.71
N ASN A 376 11.47 4.19 -33.87
CA ASN A 376 10.91 3.72 -35.13
C ASN A 376 9.66 4.54 -35.54
N ALA A 377 8.74 4.82 -34.60
CA ALA A 377 7.58 5.65 -34.86
C ALA A 377 7.95 7.10 -35.24
N MET A 378 9.02 7.65 -34.68
CA MET A 378 9.55 8.95 -35.09
C MET A 378 10.20 8.86 -36.49
N GLN A 379 10.92 7.78 -36.78
CA GLN A 379 11.52 7.55 -38.09
C GLN A 379 10.45 7.42 -39.18
N ASP A 380 9.33 6.73 -38.89
CA ASP A 380 8.22 6.57 -39.81
C ASP A 380 7.48 7.88 -40.09
N ASN A 381 7.41 8.77 -39.10
CA ASN A 381 6.77 10.11 -39.23
C ASN A 381 7.68 11.17 -39.87
N PHE A 382 8.99 10.96 -39.85
CA PHE A 382 9.94 11.89 -40.48
C PHE A 382 10.61 11.19 -41.67
N THR A 383 10.40 11.72 -42.86
CA THR A 383 11.04 11.25 -44.11
C THR A 383 12.55 11.61 -44.16
N ILE A 384 13.28 11.28 -43.07
CA ILE A 384 14.72 11.55 -42.92
C ILE A 384 15.51 10.72 -43.90
N SER A 385 15.12 9.49 -44.16
CA SER A 385 15.77 8.59 -45.11
C SER A 385 15.71 9.09 -46.56
N ALA A 386 14.60 9.63 -47.00
CA ALA A 386 14.46 10.20 -48.32
C ALA A 386 15.31 11.47 -48.50
N ASN A 387 15.41 12.30 -47.45
CA ASN A 387 16.24 13.53 -47.46
C ASN A 387 17.75 13.26 -47.41
N LEU A 388 18.18 12.16 -46.72
CA LEU A 388 19.59 11.75 -46.71
C LEU A 388 19.98 11.13 -48.03
N ALA A 389 19.17 10.22 -48.61
CA ALA A 389 19.40 9.66 -49.93
C ALA A 389 19.44 10.74 -51.05
N ALA A 390 18.58 11.75 -50.96
CA ALA A 390 18.61 12.89 -51.89
C ALA A 390 19.87 13.74 -51.72
N ARG A 391 20.45 13.89 -50.55
CA ARG A 391 21.71 14.59 -50.29
C ARG A 391 22.91 13.80 -50.77
N GLU A 392 22.93 12.47 -50.58
CA GLU A 392 24.01 11.59 -51.09
C GLU A 392 24.01 11.56 -52.61
N ALA A 393 22.82 11.52 -53.26
CA ALA A 393 22.70 11.58 -54.72
C ALA A 393 23.07 12.95 -55.32
N ALA A 394 23.00 14.03 -54.55
CA ALA A 394 23.40 15.38 -54.96
C ALA A 394 24.91 15.65 -54.76
N GLN A 395 25.64 14.78 -54.07
CA GLN A 395 27.07 14.88 -53.79
C GLN A 395 27.90 13.88 -54.63
N ALA A 396 27.25 12.94 -55.35
CA ALA A 396 27.85 12.03 -56.31
C ALA A 396 27.72 12.59 -57.75
#